data_af63e2f3f1f3f6dddfb78c68923d0b78
#
_entry.id   af63e2f3f1f3f6dddfb78c68923d0b78
#
_cell.length_a   1.000
_cell.length_b   1.000
_cell.length_c   1.000
_cell.angle_alpha   90.00
_cell.angle_beta   90.00
_cell.angle_gamma   90.00
#
_symmetry.space_group_name_H-M   'P 1'
#
loop_
_entity.id
_entity.type
_entity.pdbx_description
1 polymer ?
#
loop_
_entity_poly.entity_id
_entity_poly.type
_entity_poly.pdbx_seq_one_letter_code
_entity_poly.pdbx_strand_id
1 'polypeptide(L)'
;MGKRITSSSNPQNNSPQEALHASEGKGSYFLNLDHWAQSWAGFPKLDVPVGEKIVEEFKPFLQALGDAGYSKKTLKRHADFLWALGGEVIRHVNEEPADRKLPARELLLRHIDETGGPYWPHAYNARDRNAFNSVCRRLYRFMTKREEP
;
A
#
# COMPACT_ATOMS: atom_id res chain seq x y z
N MET A 1 4.95 -20.34 6.81
CA MET A 1 4.82 -19.65 6.57
C MET A 1 4.95 -19.16 6.12
N GLY A 2 4.89 -19.58 5.91
CA GLY A 2 4.65 -18.98 5.60
C GLY A 2 4.95 -18.81 4.94
N LYS A 3 4.39 -19.09 5.13
CA LYS A 3 4.17 -18.69 4.67
C LYS A 3 3.95 -18.43 4.22
N ARG A 4 3.48 -18.82 4.22
CA ARG A 4 2.95 -18.33 3.81
C ARG A 4 2.65 -18.26 3.31
N ILE A 5 2.25 -18.78 3.32
CA ILE A 5 1.76 -18.36 2.90
C ILE A 5 1.92 -18.51 2.22
N THR A 6 1.66 -18.91 1.99
CA THR A 6 1.56 -18.65 1.38
C THR A 6 1.79 -18.99 0.65
N SER A 7 1.70 -19.73 0.32
CA SER A 7 1.62 -19.64 -0.27
C SER A 7 1.72 -19.94 -1.10
N SER A 8 1.46 -20.58 -1.51
CA SER A 8 1.28 -20.36 -2.19
C SER A 8 1.18 -20.26 -3.07
N SER A 9 0.95 -20.54 -3.57
CA SER A 9 0.75 -20.01 -4.31
C SER A 9 0.37 -19.74 -5.00
N ASN A 10 0.02 -19.71 -5.03
CA ASN A 10 -0.51 -19.19 -5.71
C ASN A 10 -0.37 -18.56 -6.45
N PRO A 11 -0.39 -18.71 -6.84
CA PRO A 11 0.20 -18.14 -7.67
C PRO A 11 0.00 -16.91 -7.86
N GLN A 12 -0.33 -16.67 -8.10
CA GLN A 12 -0.53 -15.61 -8.17
C GLN A 12 -0.28 -14.86 -7.33
N ASN A 13 0.33 -14.85 -6.85
CA ASN A 13 0.45 -14.10 -5.91
C ASN A 13 1.62 -13.35 -5.93
N ASN A 14 1.71 -12.38 -6.51
CA ASN A 14 2.73 -11.54 -6.51
C ASN A 14 2.87 -10.83 -5.30
N SER A 15 3.62 -11.24 -4.41
CA SER A 15 3.75 -10.53 -3.17
C SER A 15 4.62 -9.31 -3.37
N PRO A 16 4.42 -8.27 -2.57
CA PRO A 16 5.33 -7.11 -2.61
C PRO A 16 6.76 -7.50 -2.32
N GLN A 17 6.96 -8.63 -1.70
CA GLN A 17 8.32 -9.06 -1.41
C GLN A 17 9.12 -9.35 -2.67
N GLU A 18 8.46 -9.85 -3.68
CA GLU A 18 9.15 -10.09 -4.93
C GLU A 18 9.52 -8.81 -5.61
N ALA A 19 8.68 -7.81 -5.49
CA ALA A 19 8.99 -6.51 -6.05
C ALA A 19 10.21 -5.91 -5.38
N LEU A 20 10.33 -6.08 -4.07
CA LEU A 20 11.49 -5.59 -3.37
C LEU A 20 12.78 -6.23 -3.86
N HIS A 21 12.75 -7.52 -4.06
CA HIS A 21 13.93 -8.20 -4.53
C HIS A 21 14.34 -7.73 -5.91
N ALA A 22 13.38 -7.48 -6.74
CA ALA A 22 13.67 -7.06 -8.10
C ALA A 22 14.35 -5.71 -8.17
N SER A 23 14.07 -4.85 -7.23
CA SER A 23 14.62 -3.51 -7.30
C SER A 23 15.75 -3.26 -6.34
N GLU A 24 16.35 -4.32 -5.83
CA GLU A 24 17.40 -4.16 -4.92
C GLU A 24 18.64 -3.59 -5.51
N GLY A 25 19.24 -2.67 -4.96
CA GLY A 25 20.43 -2.21 -5.45
C GLY A 25 20.76 -0.88 -5.05
N LYS A 26 21.79 -0.43 -5.13
CA LYS A 26 22.25 0.72 -4.92
C LYS A 26 21.79 1.59 -3.96
N GLY A 27 22.09 1.99 -3.16
CA GLY A 27 21.85 2.93 -2.19
C GLY A 27 20.49 3.51 -2.27
N SER A 28 20.09 3.82 -3.37
CA SER A 28 18.82 4.34 -3.42
C SER A 28 17.93 3.17 -3.58
N TYR A 29 16.85 3.18 -2.88
CA TYR A 29 16.00 2.10 -2.78
C TYR A 29 14.77 2.32 -3.57
N PHE A 30 14.51 1.46 -4.51
CA PHE A 30 13.32 1.53 -5.26
C PHE A 30 12.53 0.28 -5.16
N LEU A 31 11.24 0.41 -4.94
CA LEU A 31 10.32 -0.71 -5.01
C LEU A 31 9.74 -0.73 -6.40
N ASN A 32 9.62 -1.91 -6.96
CA ASN A 32 8.90 -2.05 -8.20
C ASN A 32 7.45 -2.34 -7.85
N LEU A 33 6.62 -1.33 -7.95
CA LEU A 33 5.21 -1.43 -7.57
C LEU A 33 4.29 -1.57 -8.77
N ASP A 34 4.86 -1.90 -9.93
CA ASP A 34 4.11 -1.87 -11.19
C ASP A 34 2.97 -2.85 -11.26
N HIS A 35 3.01 -3.92 -10.47
CA HIS A 35 1.95 -4.90 -10.51
C HIS A 35 0.82 -4.62 -9.55
N TRP A 36 0.99 -3.65 -8.68
CA TRP A 36 0.04 -3.44 -7.60
C TRP A 36 -1.36 -3.13 -8.10
N ALA A 37 -1.45 -2.21 -9.06
CA ALA A 37 -2.76 -1.79 -9.54
C ALA A 37 -3.54 -2.96 -10.12
N GLN A 38 -2.88 -3.81 -10.88
CA GLN A 38 -3.53 -4.97 -11.46
C GLN A 38 -3.93 -5.98 -10.40
N SER A 39 -3.11 -6.13 -9.37
CA SER A 39 -3.40 -7.11 -8.33
C SER A 39 -4.64 -6.74 -7.53
N TRP A 40 -4.97 -5.46 -7.47
CA TRP A 40 -6.12 -5.01 -6.72
C TRP A 40 -7.43 -4.99 -7.53
N ALA A 41 -7.33 -5.02 -8.85
CA ALA A 41 -8.48 -4.71 -9.69
C ALA A 41 -9.56 -5.76 -9.66
N GLY A 42 -10.77 -5.33 -9.37
CA GLY A 42 -11.95 -6.17 -9.57
C GLY A 42 -12.50 -5.96 -10.97
N PHE A 43 -12.44 -4.71 -11.44
CA PHE A 43 -12.84 -4.36 -12.80
C PHE A 43 -11.65 -3.67 -13.46
N PRO A 44 -10.81 -4.41 -14.20
CA PRO A 44 -9.52 -3.87 -14.62
C PRO A 44 -9.56 -2.54 -15.35
N LYS A 45 -10.49 -2.37 -16.27
CA LYS A 45 -10.54 -1.12 -17.02
C LYS A 45 -10.85 0.08 -16.14
N LEU A 46 -11.60 -0.14 -15.08
CA LEU A 46 -12.01 0.93 -14.20
C LEU A 46 -11.05 1.10 -13.03
N ASP A 47 -10.53 0.00 -12.52
CA ASP A 47 -9.76 0.02 -11.28
C ASP A 47 -8.27 0.23 -11.48
N VAL A 48 -7.70 -0.26 -12.59
CA VAL A 48 -6.27 -0.13 -12.78
C VAL A 48 -5.83 1.33 -12.82
N PRO A 49 -6.51 2.22 -13.54
CA PRO A 49 -6.08 3.62 -13.50
C PRO A 49 -6.14 4.24 -12.12
N VAL A 50 -7.14 3.86 -11.32
CA VAL A 50 -7.25 4.37 -9.95
C VAL A 50 -6.09 3.82 -9.13
N GLY A 51 -5.82 2.53 -9.27
CA GLY A 51 -4.73 1.90 -8.53
C GLY A 51 -3.38 2.49 -8.87
N GLU A 52 -3.17 2.81 -10.14
CA GLU A 52 -1.89 3.41 -10.53
C GLU A 52 -1.68 4.75 -9.87
N LYS A 53 -2.74 5.53 -9.73
CA LYS A 53 -2.62 6.82 -9.06
C LYS A 53 -2.40 6.67 -7.56
N ILE A 54 -2.99 5.64 -6.96
CA ILE A 54 -2.74 5.35 -5.55
C ILE A 54 -1.27 4.99 -5.36
N VAL A 55 -0.71 4.17 -6.24
CA VAL A 55 0.70 3.79 -6.15
C VAL A 55 1.58 5.04 -6.22
N GLU A 56 1.24 6.00 -7.08
CA GLU A 56 2.03 7.22 -7.18
C GLU A 56 2.02 8.01 -5.88
N GLU A 57 0.94 7.92 -5.11
CA GLU A 57 0.90 8.59 -3.81
C GLU A 57 1.76 7.87 -2.77
N PHE A 58 1.92 6.56 -2.91
CA PHE A 58 2.74 5.79 -1.97
C PHE A 58 4.23 5.97 -2.19
N LYS A 59 4.65 6.24 -3.41
CA LYS A 59 6.07 6.30 -3.73
C LYS A 59 6.86 7.32 -2.92
N PRO A 60 6.39 8.57 -2.79
CA PRO A 60 7.16 9.53 -1.99
C PRO A 60 7.31 9.11 -0.54
N PHE A 61 6.28 8.47 0.01
CA PHE A 61 6.35 8.00 1.39
C PHE A 61 7.43 6.94 1.55
N LEU A 62 7.44 5.94 0.67
CA LEU A 62 8.44 4.89 0.72
C LEU A 62 9.84 5.44 0.48
N GLN A 63 9.96 6.40 -0.42
CA GLN A 63 11.23 7.06 -0.67
C GLN A 63 11.72 7.78 0.57
N ALA A 64 10.81 8.48 1.26
CA ALA A 64 11.18 9.19 2.48
C ALA A 64 11.66 8.25 3.56
N LEU A 65 11.04 7.08 3.68
CA LEU A 65 11.47 6.09 4.66
C LEU A 65 12.86 5.57 4.31
N GLY A 66 13.12 5.34 3.04
CA GLY A 66 14.44 4.90 2.60
C GLY A 66 15.48 5.96 2.89
N ASP A 67 15.15 7.21 2.61
CA ASP A 67 16.09 8.32 2.84
C ASP A 67 16.36 8.51 4.32
N ALA A 68 15.40 8.17 5.17
CA ALA A 68 15.59 8.28 6.61
C ALA A 68 16.41 7.14 7.18
N GLY A 69 16.79 6.19 6.35
CA GLY A 69 17.69 5.13 6.80
C GLY A 69 17.03 3.87 7.31
N TYR A 70 15.74 3.70 7.08
CA TYR A 70 15.07 2.49 7.52
C TYR A 70 15.65 1.29 6.75
N SER A 71 15.73 0.16 7.43
CA SER A 71 16.29 -1.04 6.83
C SER A 71 15.39 -1.59 5.73
N LYS A 72 15.97 -2.40 4.87
CA LYS A 72 15.20 -3.06 3.83
C LYS A 72 14.06 -3.87 4.40
N LYS A 73 14.29 -4.53 5.50
CA LYS A 73 13.28 -5.34 6.14
C LYS A 73 12.09 -4.48 6.57
N THR A 74 12.38 -3.32 7.15
CA THR A 74 11.33 -2.42 7.59
C THR A 74 10.59 -1.82 6.40
N LEU A 75 11.32 -1.46 5.35
CA LEU A 75 10.70 -0.93 4.15
C LEU A 75 9.77 -1.95 3.51
N LYS A 76 10.20 -3.20 3.45
CA LYS A 76 9.38 -4.26 2.91
C LYS A 76 8.10 -4.42 3.72
N ARG A 77 8.22 -4.35 5.03
CA ARG A 77 7.06 -4.48 5.90
C ARG A 77 6.08 -3.35 5.68
N HIS A 78 6.59 -2.12 5.55
CA HIS A 78 5.72 -0.98 5.25
C HIS A 78 5.04 -1.17 3.90
N ALA A 79 5.80 -1.62 2.90
CA ALA A 79 5.23 -1.84 1.58
C ALA A 79 4.13 -2.89 1.61
N ASP A 80 4.32 -3.97 2.37
CA ASP A 80 3.30 -5.00 2.48
C ASP A 80 1.99 -4.44 3.02
N PHE A 81 2.07 -3.57 4.01
CA PHE A 81 0.86 -2.98 4.57
C PHE A 81 0.24 -1.93 3.65
N LEU A 82 1.07 -1.20 2.90
CA LEU A 82 0.52 -0.27 1.91
C LEU A 82 -0.20 -1.02 0.80
N TRP A 83 0.33 -2.18 0.41
CA TRP A 83 -0.34 -3.00 -0.58
C TRP A 83 -1.72 -3.43 -0.04
N ALA A 84 -1.79 -3.82 1.22
CA ALA A 84 -3.06 -4.17 1.84
C ALA A 84 -4.01 -2.97 1.85
N LEU A 85 -3.50 -1.79 2.17
CA LEU A 85 -4.32 -0.58 2.19
C LEU A 85 -4.89 -0.29 0.80
N GLY A 86 -4.05 -0.35 -0.23
CA GLY A 86 -4.53 -0.09 -1.59
C GLY A 86 -5.63 -1.06 -1.99
N GLY A 87 -5.46 -2.32 -1.60
CA GLY A 87 -6.48 -3.32 -1.89
C GLY A 87 -7.82 -2.99 -1.25
N GLU A 88 -7.78 -2.53 0.01
CA GLU A 88 -9.02 -2.16 0.70
C GLU A 88 -9.67 -0.94 0.08
N VAL A 89 -8.85 0.03 -0.35
CA VAL A 89 -9.38 1.23 -0.98
C VAL A 89 -10.08 0.87 -2.29
N ILE A 90 -9.47 0.02 -3.10
CA ILE A 90 -10.06 -0.38 -4.36
C ILE A 90 -11.35 -1.18 -4.11
N ARG A 91 -11.36 -2.02 -3.09
CA ARG A 91 -12.57 -2.75 -2.76
C ARG A 91 -13.71 -1.79 -2.43
N HIS A 92 -13.42 -0.74 -1.67
CA HIS A 92 -14.42 0.25 -1.34
C HIS A 92 -14.89 1.02 -2.56
N VAL A 93 -13.99 1.31 -3.48
CA VAL A 93 -14.33 1.99 -4.71
C VAL A 93 -15.31 1.15 -5.54
N ASN A 94 -15.16 -0.17 -5.47
CA ASN A 94 -16.10 -1.04 -6.18
C ASN A 94 -17.48 -1.01 -5.57
N GLU A 95 -17.57 -0.63 -4.30
CA GLU A 95 -18.86 -0.48 -3.63
C GLU A 95 -19.42 0.92 -3.80
N GLU A 96 -18.55 1.91 -4.03
CA GLU A 96 -18.95 3.29 -4.23
C GLU A 96 -18.29 3.80 -5.49
N PRO A 97 -18.82 3.42 -6.65
CA PRO A 97 -18.11 3.71 -7.91
C PRO A 97 -17.85 5.19 -8.18
N ALA A 98 -18.66 6.08 -7.61
CA ALA A 98 -18.43 7.51 -7.81
C ALA A 98 -17.07 7.94 -7.27
N ASP A 99 -16.54 7.22 -6.30
CA ASP A 99 -15.26 7.57 -5.72
C ASP A 99 -14.09 7.37 -6.68
N ARG A 100 -14.30 6.67 -7.79
CA ARG A 100 -13.25 6.53 -8.80
C ARG A 100 -12.84 7.87 -9.38
N LYS A 101 -13.70 8.87 -9.27
CA LYS A 101 -13.41 10.19 -9.83
C LYS A 101 -12.61 11.07 -8.91
N LEU A 102 -12.43 10.65 -7.68
CA LEU A 102 -11.67 11.45 -6.73
C LEU A 102 -10.18 11.40 -7.04
N PRO A 103 -9.45 12.50 -6.81
CA PRO A 103 -8.00 12.42 -6.87
C PRO A 103 -7.50 11.38 -5.89
N ALA A 104 -6.44 10.68 -6.25
CA ALA A 104 -5.93 9.59 -5.40
C ALA A 104 -5.61 10.05 -3.98
N ARG A 105 -5.06 11.26 -3.86
CA ARG A 105 -4.76 11.80 -2.54
C ARG A 105 -6.02 11.91 -1.70
N GLU A 106 -7.07 12.46 -2.27
CA GLU A 106 -8.30 12.64 -1.55
C GLU A 106 -8.94 11.30 -1.23
N LEU A 107 -8.87 10.37 -2.17
CA LEU A 107 -9.41 9.04 -1.97
C LEU A 107 -8.72 8.35 -0.80
N LEU A 108 -7.39 8.40 -0.76
CA LEU A 108 -6.66 7.81 0.35
C LEU A 108 -7.02 8.46 1.68
N LEU A 109 -7.13 9.78 1.69
CA LEU A 109 -7.42 10.48 2.94
C LEU A 109 -8.84 10.25 3.45
N ARG A 110 -9.69 9.63 2.63
CA ARG A 110 -10.99 9.22 3.13
C ARG A 110 -10.91 7.91 3.91
N HIS A 111 -9.82 7.16 3.72
CA HIS A 111 -9.71 5.85 4.33
C HIS A 111 -8.69 5.76 5.45
N ILE A 112 -7.86 6.79 5.62
CA ILE A 112 -6.87 6.80 6.69
C ILE A 112 -7.00 8.08 7.48
N ASP A 113 -6.59 8.03 8.74
CA ASP A 113 -6.57 9.21 9.59
C ASP A 113 -5.56 8.99 10.70
N GLU A 114 -5.56 9.86 11.69
CA GLU A 114 -4.56 9.78 12.75
C GLU A 114 -4.74 8.59 13.67
N THR A 115 -5.83 7.84 13.52
CA THR A 115 -6.02 6.63 14.31
C THR A 115 -5.69 5.37 13.53
N GLY A 116 -5.56 5.45 12.23
CA GLY A 116 -5.21 4.28 11.43
C GLY A 116 -5.91 4.25 10.10
N GLY A 117 -6.12 3.03 9.58
CA GLY A 117 -6.73 2.82 8.28
C GLY A 117 -8.07 2.13 8.37
N PRO A 118 -8.57 1.65 7.25
CA PRO A 118 -9.87 0.98 7.23
C PRO A 118 -9.79 -0.37 7.92
N TYR A 119 -10.96 -0.95 8.18
CA TYR A 119 -10.99 -2.31 8.71
C TYR A 119 -10.34 -3.23 7.68
N TRP A 120 -9.43 -4.04 8.15
CA TRP A 120 -8.68 -4.95 7.29
C TRP A 120 -9.01 -6.38 7.71
N PRO A 121 -9.94 -7.03 7.01
CA PRO A 121 -10.40 -8.36 7.42
C PRO A 121 -9.34 -9.46 7.28
N HIS A 122 -8.28 -9.20 6.52
CA HIS A 122 -7.24 -10.19 6.31
C HIS A 122 -6.16 -10.17 7.38
N ALA A 123 -6.28 -9.30 8.37
CA ALA A 123 -5.32 -9.27 9.45
C ALA A 123 -5.36 -10.62 10.18
N TYR A 124 -4.19 -11.19 10.38
CA TYR A 124 -4.10 -12.49 11.00
C TYR A 124 -4.44 -12.45 12.47
N ASN A 125 -4.08 -11.39 13.14
CA ASN A 125 -4.33 -11.23 14.58
C ASN A 125 -4.27 -9.75 14.92
N ALA A 126 -4.41 -9.46 16.22
CA ALA A 126 -4.39 -8.08 16.67
C ALA A 126 -3.05 -7.39 16.40
N ARG A 127 -1.97 -8.13 16.47
CA ARG A 127 -0.66 -7.54 16.21
C ARG A 127 -0.56 -7.06 14.76
N ASP A 128 -1.03 -7.87 13.83
CA ASP A 128 -1.02 -7.47 12.43
C ASP A 128 -1.90 -6.26 12.19
N ARG A 129 -3.07 -6.25 12.83
CA ARG A 129 -3.98 -5.13 12.67
C ARG A 129 -3.36 -3.85 13.21
N ASN A 130 -2.70 -3.96 14.36
CA ASN A 130 -2.04 -2.80 14.94
C ASN A 130 -0.91 -2.30 14.08
N ALA A 131 -0.14 -3.22 13.48
CA ALA A 131 0.95 -2.84 12.59
C ALA A 131 0.41 -2.16 11.34
N PHE A 132 -0.65 -2.69 10.78
CA PHE A 132 -1.29 -2.08 9.61
C PHE A 132 -1.73 -0.66 9.94
N ASN A 133 -2.42 -0.49 11.07
CA ASN A 133 -2.89 0.84 11.46
C ASN A 133 -1.74 1.79 11.73
N SER A 134 -0.64 1.27 12.26
CA SER A 134 0.54 2.09 12.50
C SER A 134 1.10 2.66 11.18
N VAL A 135 1.17 1.82 10.16
CA VAL A 135 1.66 2.28 8.86
C VAL A 135 0.69 3.29 8.26
N CYS A 136 -0.61 3.05 8.41
CA CYS A 136 -1.61 3.98 7.90
C CYS A 136 -1.52 5.34 8.60
N ARG A 137 -1.27 5.35 9.92
CA ARG A 137 -1.08 6.60 10.64
C ARG A 137 0.15 7.35 10.15
N ARG A 138 1.22 6.62 9.88
CA ARG A 138 2.44 7.25 9.38
C ARG A 138 2.22 7.86 8.00
N LEU A 139 1.52 7.13 7.15
CA LEU A 139 1.20 7.63 5.82
C LEU A 139 0.33 8.88 5.93
N TYR A 140 -0.67 8.85 6.80
CA TYR A 140 -1.56 9.99 6.99
C TYR A 140 -0.75 11.22 7.40
N ARG A 141 0.14 11.07 8.38
CA ARG A 141 0.96 12.19 8.82
C ARG A 141 1.85 12.70 7.72
N PHE A 142 2.43 11.77 6.96
CA PHE A 142 3.29 12.17 5.86
C PHE A 142 2.51 12.98 4.82
N MET A 143 1.34 12.50 4.45
CA MET A 143 0.56 13.16 3.42
C MET A 143 0.03 14.51 3.88
N THR A 144 -0.43 14.60 5.11
CA THR A 144 -0.99 15.85 5.59
C THR A 144 0.08 16.88 5.95
N LYS A 145 1.25 16.40 6.40
CA LYS A 145 2.32 17.31 6.70
C LYS A 145 2.84 17.99 5.46
N ARG A 146 2.79 17.33 4.33
CA ARG A 146 3.26 17.91 3.10
C ARG A 146 2.43 19.08 2.65
N GLU A 147 1.22 19.19 3.16
CA GLU A 147 0.37 20.31 2.80
C GLU A 147 0.66 21.54 3.59
N GLU A 148 1.34 21.40 4.69
CA GLU A 148 1.57 22.53 5.54
C GLU A 148 2.76 23.32 5.08
N PRO A 149 2.67 24.62 5.04
CA PRO A 149 3.76 25.47 4.57
C PRO A 149 5.01 25.35 5.41
#